data_9c01387623fe3130f629333c81fe8ebf
#
_entry.id   9c01387623fe3130f629333c81fe8ebf
#
_cell.length_a   1.000
_cell.length_b   1.000
_cell.length_c   1.000
_cell.angle_alpha   90.00
_cell.angle_beta   90.00
_cell.angle_gamma   90.00
#
_symmetry.space_group_name_H-M   'P 1'
#
loop_
_entity.id
_entity.type
_entity.pdbx_description
1 polymer ?
#
loop_
_entity_poly.entity_id
_entity_poly.type
_entity_poly.pdbx_seq_one_letter_code
_entity_poly.pdbx_strand_id
1 'polypeptide(L)'
;LKSINTILDAIKPEKKLLYDKDYIETLYRRYQSTECNDEADIQALSASWRERPLLLLGPGKNLELEKEAILSYIKAHNPITISVNFIPEGIPIDYAFLSNSRRYVQLNNRLLEHADAQGRPVRVIATSNVTNVKDTHFDYTLNYNSLIDQNAEIIDNSFVMLLNVLPKTSVHHAACAGFDGYTIDGDNYYNSAMDYRIAREKSQSINQYVIDTLERLS
;
A
#
# COMPACT_ATOMS: atom_id res chain seq x y z
N LEU A 1 15.67 1.92 12.39
CA LEU A 1 16.44 1.50 11.19
C LEU A 1 17.75 0.83 11.64
N LYS A 2 18.07 -0.35 11.08
CA LYS A 2 19.39 -0.98 11.30
C LYS A 2 20.48 -0.07 10.75
N SER A 3 21.64 0.01 11.41
CA SER A 3 22.75 0.78 10.88
C SER A 3 23.25 0.18 9.57
N ILE A 4 23.86 1.00 8.70
CA ILE A 4 24.47 0.50 7.45
C ILE A 4 25.49 -0.60 7.71
N ASN A 5 26.26 -0.49 8.79
CA ASN A 5 27.24 -1.52 9.16
C ASN A 5 26.56 -2.85 9.48
N THR A 6 25.42 -2.83 10.20
CA THR A 6 24.62 -4.04 10.48
C THR A 6 24.13 -4.69 9.17
N ILE A 7 23.76 -3.89 8.18
CA ILE A 7 23.31 -4.40 6.87
C ILE A 7 24.50 -5.03 6.11
N LEU A 8 25.64 -4.33 6.07
CA LEU A 8 26.84 -4.81 5.39
C LEU A 8 27.42 -6.07 6.05
N ASP A 9 27.34 -6.17 7.38
CA ASP A 9 27.82 -7.34 8.14
C ASP A 9 26.91 -8.56 7.97
N ALA A 10 25.64 -8.35 7.66
CA ALA A 10 24.72 -9.44 7.36
C ALA A 10 24.95 -10.09 5.98
N ILE A 11 25.72 -9.44 5.09
CA ILE A 11 26.10 -10.00 3.79
C ILE A 11 27.12 -11.11 4.02
N LYS A 12 26.81 -12.33 3.57
CA LYS A 12 27.71 -13.47 3.65
C LYS A 12 29.06 -13.15 2.98
N PRO A 13 30.21 -13.52 3.59
CA PRO A 13 31.52 -13.17 3.08
C PRO A 13 31.75 -13.53 1.61
N GLU A 14 31.26 -14.70 1.18
CA GLU A 14 31.40 -15.19 -0.18
C GLU A 14 30.60 -14.37 -1.21
N LYS A 15 29.63 -13.57 -0.75
CA LYS A 15 28.80 -12.72 -1.58
C LYS A 15 29.20 -11.25 -1.55
N LYS A 16 30.11 -10.84 -0.64
CA LYS A 16 30.52 -9.43 -0.49
C LYS A 16 31.04 -8.82 -1.80
N LEU A 17 31.75 -9.60 -2.63
CA LEU A 17 32.26 -9.15 -3.92
C LEU A 17 31.19 -8.94 -5.01
N LEU A 18 29.98 -9.48 -4.78
CA LEU A 18 28.86 -9.34 -5.71
C LEU A 18 28.02 -8.06 -5.44
N TYR A 19 28.30 -7.37 -4.36
CA TYR A 19 27.56 -6.19 -3.95
C TYR A 19 28.43 -4.94 -4.08
N ASP A 20 27.94 -3.97 -4.82
CA ASP A 20 28.49 -2.63 -4.85
C ASP A 20 28.17 -1.91 -3.54
N LYS A 21 29.22 -1.65 -2.75
CA LYS A 21 29.10 -0.98 -1.45
C LYS A 21 28.51 0.43 -1.58
N ASP A 22 28.92 1.19 -2.58
CA ASP A 22 28.50 2.58 -2.79
C ASP A 22 27.02 2.60 -3.18
N TYR A 23 26.57 1.61 -3.96
CA TYR A 23 25.16 1.44 -4.29
C TYR A 23 24.32 1.10 -3.04
N ILE A 24 24.79 0.20 -2.17
CA ILE A 24 24.13 -0.12 -0.90
C ILE A 24 24.06 1.13 0.00
N GLU A 25 25.13 1.91 0.10
CA GLU A 25 25.14 3.15 0.87
C GLU A 25 24.16 4.19 0.30
N THR A 26 24.07 4.28 -1.02
CA THR A 26 23.11 5.15 -1.70
C THR A 26 21.68 4.75 -1.39
N LEU A 27 21.36 3.46 -1.48
CA LEU A 27 20.05 2.93 -1.10
C LEU A 27 19.73 3.19 0.37
N TYR A 28 20.70 2.97 1.25
CA TYR A 28 20.53 3.20 2.69
C TYR A 28 20.25 4.67 3.01
N ARG A 29 21.01 5.60 2.41
CA ARG A 29 20.78 7.05 2.55
C ARG A 29 19.39 7.44 2.03
N ARG A 30 18.96 6.83 0.93
CA ARG A 30 17.60 7.03 0.40
C ARG A 30 16.54 6.54 1.39
N TYR A 31 16.74 5.39 2.02
CA TYR A 31 15.87 4.89 3.08
C TYR A 31 15.83 5.83 4.30
N GLN A 32 16.95 6.39 4.69
CA GLN A 32 16.99 7.39 5.77
C GLN A 32 16.25 8.67 5.41
N SER A 33 16.26 9.06 4.14
CA SER A 33 15.55 10.25 3.64
C SER A 33 14.04 10.06 3.46
N THR A 34 13.50 8.87 3.76
CA THR A 34 12.06 8.62 3.73
C THR A 34 11.32 9.17 4.95
N GLU A 35 12.04 9.61 5.97
CA GLU A 35 11.44 10.26 7.14
C GLU A 35 10.84 11.61 6.73
N CYS A 36 9.57 11.80 7.02
CA CYS A 36 8.88 13.06 6.78
C CYS A 36 7.87 13.33 7.90
N ASN A 37 7.51 14.59 8.10
CA ASN A 37 6.39 14.96 8.96
C ASN A 37 5.11 14.87 8.13
N ASP A 38 4.23 13.91 8.48
CA ASP A 38 2.96 13.65 7.80
C ASP A 38 1.73 14.09 8.63
N GLU A 39 1.93 14.82 9.72
CA GLU A 39 0.86 15.19 10.64
C GLU A 39 -0.27 15.98 9.95
N ALA A 40 0.07 16.94 9.10
CA ALA A 40 -0.90 17.75 8.36
C ALA A 40 -1.72 16.88 7.38
N ASP A 41 -1.07 15.93 6.69
CA ASP A 41 -1.71 15.01 5.75
C ASP A 41 -2.63 14.01 6.47
N ILE A 42 -2.19 13.47 7.61
CA ILE A 42 -3.02 12.61 8.47
C ILE A 42 -4.26 13.37 8.97
N GLN A 43 -4.12 14.61 9.43
CA GLN A 43 -5.24 15.44 9.87
C GLN A 43 -6.22 15.73 8.73
N ALA A 44 -5.72 16.04 7.54
CA ALA A 44 -6.55 16.28 6.36
C ALA A 44 -7.30 15.03 5.91
N LEU A 45 -6.65 13.85 5.92
CA LEU A 45 -7.29 12.57 5.66
C LEU A 45 -8.34 12.25 6.72
N SER A 46 -8.02 12.43 8.00
CA SER A 46 -8.96 12.21 9.11
C SER A 46 -10.21 13.08 8.95
N ALA A 47 -10.05 14.36 8.61
CA ALA A 47 -11.16 15.26 8.36
C ALA A 47 -12.02 14.81 7.15
N SER A 48 -11.36 14.34 6.08
CA SER A 48 -12.05 13.87 4.86
C SER A 48 -12.80 12.55 5.06
N TRP A 49 -12.33 11.69 5.96
CA TRP A 49 -12.86 10.34 6.15
C TRP A 49 -13.89 10.22 7.30
N ARG A 50 -14.04 11.26 8.11
CA ARG A 50 -14.80 11.24 9.37
C ARG A 50 -16.25 10.77 9.22
N GLU A 51 -16.94 11.17 8.16
CA GLU A 51 -18.41 11.05 8.06
C GLU A 51 -18.86 9.87 7.20
N ARG A 52 -17.94 9.14 6.60
CA ARG A 52 -18.25 8.06 5.67
C ARG A 52 -17.46 6.81 6.04
N PRO A 53 -18.05 5.60 5.94
CA PRO A 53 -17.29 4.38 6.09
C PRO A 53 -16.24 4.27 5.00
N LEU A 54 -15.16 3.55 5.24
CA LEU A 54 -14.17 3.23 4.22
C LEU A 54 -14.48 1.90 3.54
N LEU A 55 -14.15 1.81 2.26
CA LEU A 55 -14.07 0.56 1.52
C LEU A 55 -12.65 0.44 0.95
N LEU A 56 -11.88 -0.50 1.48
CA LEU A 56 -10.53 -0.79 1.06
C LEU A 56 -10.56 -1.87 -0.03
N LEU A 57 -9.92 -1.60 -1.16
CA LEU A 57 -9.93 -2.47 -2.33
C LEU A 57 -8.53 -3.04 -2.57
N GLY A 58 -8.41 -4.36 -2.52
CA GLY A 58 -7.22 -5.13 -2.88
C GLY A 58 -7.30 -5.73 -4.28
N PRO A 59 -6.17 -6.11 -4.88
CA PRO A 59 -6.11 -6.65 -6.22
C PRO A 59 -6.33 -8.17 -6.29
N GLY A 60 -6.98 -8.77 -5.30
CA GLY A 60 -7.29 -10.19 -5.27
C GLY A 60 -8.36 -10.58 -6.29
N LYS A 61 -8.48 -11.88 -6.58
CA LYS A 61 -9.40 -12.41 -7.59
C LYS A 61 -10.86 -12.16 -7.26
N ASN A 62 -11.21 -12.21 -5.98
CA ASN A 62 -12.57 -11.98 -5.54
C ASN A 62 -13.07 -10.57 -5.87
N LEU A 63 -12.18 -9.61 -6.16
CA LEU A 63 -12.59 -8.29 -6.62
C LEU A 63 -13.43 -8.35 -7.90
N GLU A 64 -13.05 -9.17 -8.87
CA GLU A 64 -13.82 -9.36 -10.12
C GLU A 64 -15.05 -10.23 -9.92
N LEU A 65 -14.93 -11.29 -9.13
CA LEU A 65 -16.04 -12.20 -8.84
C LEU A 65 -17.17 -11.51 -8.08
N GLU A 66 -16.82 -10.61 -7.17
CA GLU A 66 -17.73 -9.89 -6.27
C GLU A 66 -18.08 -8.48 -6.77
N LYS A 67 -17.70 -8.12 -7.99
CA LYS A 67 -17.82 -6.75 -8.53
C LYS A 67 -19.21 -6.16 -8.40
N GLU A 68 -20.24 -6.91 -8.74
CA GLU A 68 -21.63 -6.46 -8.63
C GLU A 68 -22.05 -6.20 -7.18
N ALA A 69 -21.59 -7.04 -6.24
CA ALA A 69 -21.85 -6.86 -4.82
C ALA A 69 -21.10 -5.61 -4.29
N ILE A 70 -19.85 -5.38 -4.73
CA ILE A 70 -19.06 -4.20 -4.39
C ILE A 70 -19.75 -2.93 -4.90
N LEU A 71 -20.19 -2.90 -6.15
CA LEU A 71 -20.91 -1.76 -6.72
C LEU A 71 -22.23 -1.49 -6.01
N SER A 72 -22.97 -2.54 -5.63
CA SER A 72 -24.19 -2.44 -4.84
C SER A 72 -23.92 -1.86 -3.45
N TYR A 73 -22.84 -2.30 -2.80
CA TYR A 73 -22.40 -1.77 -1.52
C TYR A 73 -22.04 -0.27 -1.62
N ILE A 74 -21.26 0.10 -2.64
CA ILE A 74 -20.89 1.51 -2.89
C ILE A 74 -22.14 2.37 -3.06
N LYS A 75 -23.11 1.90 -3.84
CA LYS A 75 -24.36 2.61 -4.06
C LYS A 75 -25.20 2.76 -2.78
N ALA A 76 -25.26 1.72 -1.97
CA ALA A 76 -26.07 1.69 -0.75
C ALA A 76 -25.48 2.50 0.40
N HIS A 77 -24.16 2.49 0.56
CA HIS A 77 -23.48 3.03 1.75
C HIS A 77 -22.66 4.28 1.45
N ASN A 78 -22.44 4.62 0.17
CA ASN A 78 -21.62 5.76 -0.25
C ASN A 78 -20.27 5.82 0.49
N PRO A 79 -19.49 4.70 0.56
CA PRO A 79 -18.23 4.70 1.28
C PRO A 79 -17.20 5.57 0.57
N ILE A 80 -16.13 5.93 1.28
CA ILE A 80 -14.91 6.39 0.66
C ILE A 80 -14.13 5.15 0.19
N THR A 81 -13.83 5.09 -1.10
CA THR A 81 -13.17 3.95 -1.72
C THR A 81 -11.67 4.19 -1.88
N ILE A 82 -10.84 3.27 -1.38
CA ILE A 82 -9.38 3.36 -1.41
C ILE A 82 -8.81 2.09 -2.04
N SER A 83 -8.15 2.19 -3.19
CA SER A 83 -7.43 1.07 -3.80
C SER A 83 -5.97 1.02 -3.33
N VAL A 84 -5.39 -0.18 -3.25
CA VAL A 84 -4.03 -0.41 -2.76
C VAL A 84 -3.11 -0.89 -3.87
N ASN A 85 -2.23 -0.02 -4.37
CA ASN A 85 -1.24 -0.30 -5.41
C ASN A 85 -1.82 -0.77 -6.77
N PHE A 86 -3.06 -0.47 -7.06
CA PHE A 86 -3.69 -0.78 -8.35
C PHE A 86 -4.87 0.17 -8.64
N ILE A 87 -5.43 0.08 -9.84
CA ILE A 87 -6.66 0.77 -10.23
C ILE A 87 -7.65 -0.29 -10.70
N PRO A 88 -8.78 -0.48 -10.01
CA PRO A 88 -9.79 -1.46 -10.41
C PRO A 88 -10.50 -1.02 -11.69
N GLU A 89 -10.92 -1.99 -12.50
CA GLU A 89 -11.70 -1.71 -13.71
C GLU A 89 -13.20 -1.64 -13.41
N GLY A 90 -13.80 -0.49 -13.73
CA GLY A 90 -15.25 -0.28 -13.57
C GLY A 90 -15.73 -0.21 -12.12
N ILE A 91 -14.83 -0.01 -11.16
CA ILE A 91 -15.17 0.32 -9.77
C ILE A 91 -14.61 1.71 -9.50
N PRO A 92 -15.45 2.71 -9.14
CA PRO A 92 -14.97 4.04 -8.84
C PRO A 92 -14.16 4.07 -7.55
N ILE A 93 -13.09 4.86 -7.52
CA ILE A 93 -12.27 5.05 -6.33
C ILE A 93 -12.06 6.53 -6.02
N ASP A 94 -12.12 6.89 -4.73
CA ASP A 94 -11.81 8.24 -4.25
C ASP A 94 -10.29 8.45 -4.10
N TYR A 95 -9.58 7.39 -3.67
CA TYR A 95 -8.14 7.43 -3.40
C TYR A 95 -7.42 6.19 -3.96
N ALA A 96 -6.17 6.40 -4.37
CA ALA A 96 -5.20 5.34 -4.61
C ALA A 96 -4.07 5.41 -3.58
N PHE A 97 -3.94 4.40 -2.74
CA PHE A 97 -2.83 4.26 -1.80
C PHE A 97 -1.65 3.57 -2.48
N LEU A 98 -0.51 4.24 -2.54
CA LEU A 98 0.69 3.79 -3.23
C LEU A 98 1.88 3.74 -2.26
N SER A 99 2.42 2.55 -2.05
CA SER A 99 3.59 2.33 -1.20
C SER A 99 4.83 1.84 -1.95
N ASN A 100 4.74 1.78 -3.29
CA ASN A 100 5.77 1.20 -4.15
C ASN A 100 5.98 2.06 -5.41
N SER A 101 7.19 2.60 -5.59
CA SER A 101 7.55 3.45 -6.75
C SER A 101 7.33 2.75 -8.10
N ARG A 102 7.60 1.43 -8.20
CA ARG A 102 7.35 0.67 -9.42
C ARG A 102 5.86 0.66 -9.78
N ARG A 103 4.98 0.49 -8.78
CA ARG A 103 3.52 0.54 -9.00
C ARG A 103 3.08 1.92 -9.42
N TYR A 104 3.59 2.95 -8.78
CA TYR A 104 3.30 4.33 -9.20
C TYR A 104 3.64 4.58 -10.68
N VAL A 105 4.83 4.19 -11.11
CA VAL A 105 5.25 4.33 -12.53
C VAL A 105 4.31 3.59 -13.48
N GLN A 106 3.86 2.38 -13.10
CA GLN A 106 2.93 1.58 -13.91
C GLN A 106 1.52 2.20 -13.99
N LEU A 107 1.08 2.89 -12.93
CA LEU A 107 -0.28 3.38 -12.80
C LEU A 107 -0.45 4.86 -13.14
N ASN A 108 0.63 5.62 -13.24
CA ASN A 108 0.61 7.08 -13.34
C ASN A 108 -0.34 7.61 -14.44
N ASN A 109 -0.31 7.04 -15.65
CA ASN A 109 -1.21 7.48 -16.73
C ASN A 109 -2.68 7.12 -16.43
N ARG A 110 -2.93 5.94 -15.87
CA ARG A 110 -4.28 5.48 -15.53
C ARG A 110 -4.90 6.28 -14.38
N LEU A 111 -4.07 6.77 -13.44
CA LEU A 111 -4.53 7.64 -12.34
C LEU A 111 -5.12 8.96 -12.85
N LEU A 112 -4.57 9.48 -13.96
CA LEU A 112 -5.07 10.71 -14.59
C LEU A 112 -6.39 10.53 -15.33
N GLU A 113 -6.70 9.31 -15.75
CA GLU A 113 -7.90 8.95 -16.54
C GLU A 113 -9.04 8.43 -15.67
N HIS A 114 -8.72 8.01 -14.42
CA HIS A 114 -9.69 7.43 -13.52
C HIS A 114 -10.35 8.53 -12.65
N ALA A 115 -11.62 8.31 -12.34
CA ALA A 115 -12.40 9.23 -11.52
C ALA A 115 -13.19 8.47 -10.45
N ASP A 116 -13.59 9.21 -9.41
CA ASP A 116 -14.51 8.72 -8.39
C ASP A 116 -15.96 8.60 -8.91
N ALA A 117 -16.88 8.18 -8.04
CA ALA A 117 -18.29 8.04 -8.38
C ALA A 117 -18.98 9.37 -8.78
N GLN A 118 -18.37 10.51 -8.51
CA GLN A 118 -18.83 11.85 -8.87
C GLN A 118 -18.08 12.47 -10.06
N GLY A 119 -17.19 11.70 -10.71
CA GLY A 119 -16.39 12.16 -11.85
C GLY A 119 -15.20 13.07 -11.44
N ARG A 120 -14.80 13.09 -10.16
CA ARG A 120 -13.65 13.87 -9.70
C ARG A 120 -12.36 13.04 -9.85
N PRO A 121 -11.21 13.67 -10.11
CA PRO A 121 -9.93 12.97 -10.19
C PRO A 121 -9.63 12.18 -8.92
N VAL A 122 -9.07 10.97 -9.09
CA VAL A 122 -8.57 10.15 -7.99
C VAL A 122 -7.43 10.85 -7.27
N ARG A 123 -7.52 10.95 -5.95
CA ARG A 123 -6.45 11.51 -5.12
C ARG A 123 -5.44 10.44 -4.75
N VAL A 124 -4.17 10.79 -4.77
CA VAL A 124 -3.07 9.88 -4.49
C VAL A 124 -2.56 10.06 -3.06
N ILE A 125 -2.61 8.98 -2.29
CA ILE A 125 -1.94 8.86 -1.00
C ILE A 125 -0.68 8.03 -1.23
N ALA A 126 0.49 8.63 -1.15
CA ALA A 126 1.74 7.92 -1.32
C ALA A 126 2.52 7.84 0.00
N THR A 127 3.24 6.75 0.23
CA THR A 127 4.23 6.72 1.30
C THR A 127 5.51 7.41 0.87
N SER A 128 6.24 7.99 1.81
CA SER A 128 7.41 8.86 1.56
C SER A 128 8.59 8.17 0.83
N ASN A 129 8.59 6.83 0.75
CA ASN A 129 9.55 6.07 -0.07
C ASN A 129 9.19 6.02 -1.56
N VAL A 130 7.98 6.44 -1.95
CA VAL A 130 7.55 6.49 -3.35
C VAL A 130 8.14 7.72 -4.01
N THR A 131 8.96 7.53 -5.04
CA THR A 131 9.55 8.63 -5.80
C THR A 131 8.59 9.07 -6.89
N ASN A 132 8.22 10.33 -6.90
CA ASN A 132 7.47 10.92 -7.98
C ASN A 132 8.39 11.19 -9.17
N VAL A 133 8.02 10.65 -10.35
CA VAL A 133 8.83 10.75 -11.59
C VAL A 133 8.83 12.17 -12.16
N LYS A 134 7.84 12.99 -11.80
CA LYS A 134 7.63 14.33 -12.37
C LYS A 134 7.95 15.48 -11.39
N ASP A 135 8.63 15.21 -10.28
CA ASP A 135 8.84 16.17 -9.18
C ASP A 135 7.55 16.86 -8.70
N THR A 136 6.40 16.25 -8.95
CA THR A 136 5.10 16.72 -8.47
C THR A 136 4.83 16.17 -7.08
N HIS A 137 4.14 16.93 -6.24
CA HIS A 137 3.68 16.43 -4.95
C HIS A 137 2.50 15.48 -5.17
N PHE A 138 2.40 14.46 -4.32
CA PHE A 138 1.17 13.68 -4.18
C PHE A 138 0.13 14.52 -3.41
N ASP A 139 -1.14 14.15 -3.51
CA ASP A 139 -2.18 14.83 -2.72
C ASP A 139 -1.94 14.67 -1.22
N TYR A 140 -1.42 13.49 -0.82
CA TYR A 140 -0.99 13.20 0.55
C TYR A 140 0.30 12.37 0.55
N THR A 141 1.22 12.68 1.44
CA THR A 141 2.46 11.92 1.62
C THR A 141 2.59 11.46 3.07
N LEU A 142 2.57 10.16 3.30
CA LEU A 142 2.63 9.55 4.63
C LEU A 142 4.03 9.03 4.94
N ASN A 143 4.45 9.18 6.18
CA ASN A 143 5.76 8.71 6.65
C ASN A 143 5.85 7.19 6.58
N TYR A 144 6.60 6.66 5.61
CA TYR A 144 6.81 5.24 5.41
C TYR A 144 7.28 4.53 6.68
N ASN A 145 8.23 5.11 7.40
CA ASN A 145 8.83 4.50 8.60
C ASN A 145 7.83 4.34 9.74
N SER A 146 6.80 5.17 9.79
CA SER A 146 5.74 5.09 10.82
C SER A 146 4.65 4.06 10.50
N LEU A 147 4.66 3.49 9.30
CA LEU A 147 3.64 2.54 8.81
C LEU A 147 4.15 1.10 8.68
N ILE A 148 5.48 0.91 8.70
CA ILE A 148 6.10 -0.42 8.64
C ILE A 148 6.27 -1.04 10.02
N ASP A 149 6.30 -2.38 10.08
CA ASP A 149 6.74 -3.14 11.25
C ASP A 149 8.11 -3.74 10.98
N GLN A 150 9.14 -3.20 11.63
CA GLN A 150 10.53 -3.67 11.47
C GLN A 150 10.77 -5.08 12.02
N ASN A 151 9.85 -5.63 12.81
CA ASN A 151 9.95 -6.97 13.37
C ASN A 151 9.24 -8.01 12.50
N ALA A 152 8.39 -7.59 11.58
CA ALA A 152 7.73 -8.49 10.64
C ALA A 152 8.72 -9.07 9.62
N GLU A 153 8.48 -10.28 9.15
CA GLU A 153 9.28 -10.90 8.10
C GLU A 153 9.18 -10.14 6.77
N ILE A 154 7.99 -9.61 6.47
CA ILE A 154 7.72 -8.69 5.36
C ILE A 154 7.30 -7.35 5.97
N ILE A 155 8.23 -6.42 6.05
CA ILE A 155 8.06 -5.16 6.81
C ILE A 155 7.10 -4.18 6.15
N ASP A 156 6.88 -4.27 4.84
CA ASP A 156 6.23 -3.25 4.01
C ASP A 156 5.06 -3.80 3.17
N ASN A 157 4.27 -4.70 3.75
CA ASN A 157 3.02 -5.08 3.11
C ASN A 157 2.08 -3.88 2.98
N SER A 158 1.72 -3.54 1.75
CA SER A 158 0.99 -2.30 1.43
C SER A 158 -0.38 -2.23 2.09
N PHE A 159 -1.08 -3.36 2.23
CA PHE A 159 -2.37 -3.39 2.91
C PHE A 159 -2.21 -3.15 4.40
N VAL A 160 -1.25 -3.81 5.05
CA VAL A 160 -0.94 -3.58 6.46
C VAL A 160 -0.53 -2.12 6.71
N MET A 161 0.26 -1.53 5.80
CA MET A 161 0.63 -0.12 5.90
C MET A 161 -0.61 0.79 5.86
N LEU A 162 -1.57 0.52 4.97
CA LEU A 162 -2.84 1.27 4.95
C LEU A 162 -3.66 1.04 6.23
N LEU A 163 -3.72 -0.20 6.73
CA LEU A 163 -4.38 -0.49 8.02
C LEU A 163 -3.74 0.29 9.17
N ASN A 164 -2.42 0.48 9.17
CA ASN A 164 -1.71 1.27 10.17
C ASN A 164 -1.96 2.80 10.07
N VAL A 165 -2.58 3.27 9.00
CA VAL A 165 -3.09 4.66 8.91
C VAL A 165 -4.37 4.84 9.70
N LEU A 166 -5.25 3.82 9.75
CA LEU A 166 -6.60 3.94 10.34
C LEU A 166 -6.59 4.43 11.81
N PRO A 167 -5.75 3.89 12.72
CA PRO A 167 -5.70 4.38 14.11
C PRO A 167 -5.23 5.83 14.24
N LYS A 168 -4.59 6.37 13.21
CA LYS A 168 -4.13 7.77 13.18
C LYS A 168 -5.22 8.73 12.68
N THR A 169 -6.36 8.19 12.27
CA THR A 169 -7.50 8.95 11.75
C THR A 169 -8.74 8.73 12.63
N SER A 170 -9.83 9.45 12.36
CA SER A 170 -11.12 9.29 13.07
C SER A 170 -12.04 8.26 12.40
N VAL A 171 -11.49 7.26 11.74
CA VAL A 171 -12.27 6.20 11.07
C VAL A 171 -12.69 5.15 12.08
N HIS A 172 -13.98 4.81 12.08
CA HIS A 172 -14.55 3.79 12.98
C HIS A 172 -15.00 2.53 12.23
N HIS A 173 -15.22 2.62 10.92
CA HIS A 173 -15.71 1.50 10.12
C HIS A 173 -14.98 1.44 8.80
N ALA A 174 -14.39 0.29 8.50
CA ALA A 174 -13.79 -0.02 7.22
C ALA A 174 -14.22 -1.42 6.77
N ALA A 175 -14.71 -1.51 5.53
CA ALA A 175 -14.94 -2.78 4.84
C ALA A 175 -13.76 -3.06 3.90
N CYS A 176 -13.50 -4.32 3.59
CA CYS A 176 -12.43 -4.75 2.71
C CYS A 176 -12.98 -5.67 1.62
N ALA A 177 -12.48 -5.53 0.39
CA ALA A 177 -12.76 -6.43 -0.72
C ALA A 177 -11.50 -6.70 -1.55
N GLY A 178 -11.35 -7.91 -2.11
CA GLY A 178 -10.19 -8.28 -2.92
C GLY A 178 -8.89 -8.47 -2.11
N PHE A 179 -8.97 -8.77 -0.83
CA PHE A 179 -7.84 -9.17 0.03
C PHE A 179 -7.96 -10.66 0.37
N ASP A 180 -7.83 -11.49 -0.66
CA ASP A 180 -8.13 -12.93 -0.61
C ASP A 180 -7.06 -13.76 0.11
N GLY A 181 -6.00 -13.12 0.58
CA GLY A 181 -4.81 -13.78 1.09
C GLY A 181 -3.85 -14.19 -0.03
N TYR A 182 -2.75 -14.82 0.36
CA TYR A 182 -1.70 -15.28 -0.54
C TYR A 182 -1.56 -16.79 -0.47
N THR A 183 -1.31 -17.45 -1.61
CA THR A 183 -1.08 -18.88 -1.71
C THR A 183 0.28 -19.19 -2.32
N ILE A 184 0.85 -20.34 -1.98
CA ILE A 184 2.13 -20.80 -2.51
C ILE A 184 2.07 -21.12 -4.00
N ASP A 185 0.91 -21.57 -4.47
CA ASP A 185 0.69 -21.97 -5.86
C ASP A 185 0.64 -20.79 -6.83
N GLY A 186 0.64 -19.57 -6.30
CA GLY A 186 0.52 -18.35 -7.08
C GLY A 186 -0.94 -18.03 -7.41
N ASP A 187 -1.13 -17.20 -8.44
CA ASP A 187 -2.46 -16.79 -8.88
C ASP A 187 -3.22 -15.94 -7.83
N ASN A 188 -2.44 -15.14 -7.08
CA ASN A 188 -2.93 -14.36 -5.94
C ASN A 188 -3.64 -13.06 -6.36
N TYR A 189 -3.62 -12.71 -7.65
CA TYR A 189 -4.12 -11.45 -8.16
C TYR A 189 -5.02 -11.66 -9.37
N TYR A 190 -6.04 -10.82 -9.53
CA TYR A 190 -6.88 -10.82 -10.73
C TYR A 190 -6.07 -10.50 -12.01
N ASN A 191 -5.00 -9.74 -11.86
CA ASN A 191 -4.04 -9.47 -12.94
C ASN A 191 -2.70 -10.14 -12.62
N SER A 192 -2.36 -11.18 -13.37
CA SER A 192 -1.14 -11.97 -13.18
C SER A 192 0.16 -11.16 -13.27
N ALA A 193 0.16 -10.00 -13.96
CA ALA A 193 1.31 -9.09 -14.00
C ALA A 193 1.62 -8.45 -12.63
N MET A 194 0.71 -8.55 -11.67
CA MET A 194 0.93 -8.09 -10.29
C MET A 194 1.61 -9.14 -9.42
N ASP A 195 1.62 -10.41 -9.83
CA ASP A 195 2.21 -11.50 -9.06
C ASP A 195 3.73 -11.33 -8.90
N TYR A 196 4.25 -11.73 -7.75
CA TYR A 196 5.68 -11.70 -7.47
C TYR A 196 6.10 -12.85 -6.55
N ARG A 197 7.32 -13.35 -6.76
CA ARG A 197 7.83 -14.56 -6.12
C ARG A 197 7.75 -14.52 -4.60
N ILE A 198 8.08 -13.40 -3.97
CA ILE A 198 8.10 -13.27 -2.50
C ILE A 198 6.68 -13.48 -1.92
N ALA A 199 5.63 -13.03 -2.60
CA ALA A 199 4.25 -13.24 -2.14
C ALA A 199 3.90 -14.73 -2.07
N ARG A 200 4.43 -15.54 -3.00
CA ARG A 200 4.25 -16.99 -3.00
C ARG A 200 5.08 -17.67 -1.92
N GLU A 201 6.40 -17.38 -1.89
CA GLU A 201 7.34 -18.02 -0.96
C GLU A 201 7.03 -17.69 0.51
N LYS A 202 6.44 -16.53 0.77
CA LYS A 202 6.17 -16.00 2.11
C LYS A 202 4.67 -15.87 2.42
N SER A 203 3.84 -16.57 1.66
CA SER A 203 2.39 -16.45 1.73
C SER A 203 1.82 -16.64 3.14
N GLN A 204 2.29 -17.63 3.88
CA GLN A 204 1.84 -17.88 5.25
C GLN A 204 2.21 -16.73 6.20
N SER A 205 3.47 -16.26 6.15
CA SER A 205 3.92 -15.14 7.00
C SER A 205 3.17 -13.85 6.68
N ILE A 206 2.89 -13.58 5.40
CA ILE A 206 2.14 -12.40 5.00
C ILE A 206 0.70 -12.50 5.49
N ASN A 207 0.05 -13.64 5.29
CA ASN A 207 -1.33 -13.84 5.73
C ASN A 207 -1.45 -13.71 7.25
N GLN A 208 -0.53 -14.32 8.01
CA GLN A 208 -0.54 -14.20 9.47
C GLN A 208 -0.35 -12.74 9.90
N TYR A 209 0.58 -12.01 9.27
CA TYR A 209 0.80 -10.59 9.58
C TYR A 209 -0.43 -9.72 9.31
N VAL A 210 -1.18 -10.02 8.23
CA VAL A 210 -2.45 -9.32 7.94
C VAL A 210 -3.49 -9.65 9.02
N ILE A 211 -3.65 -10.92 9.39
CA ILE A 211 -4.60 -11.38 10.42
C ILE A 211 -4.28 -10.70 11.76
N ASP A 212 -3.04 -10.77 12.23
CA ASP A 212 -2.60 -10.18 13.49
C ASP A 212 -2.86 -8.66 13.51
N THR A 213 -2.70 -8.00 12.36
CA THR A 213 -2.97 -6.56 12.23
C THR A 213 -4.47 -6.27 12.34
N LEU A 214 -5.31 -7.06 11.68
CA LEU A 214 -6.77 -6.90 11.72
C LEU A 214 -7.31 -7.16 13.14
N GLU A 215 -6.83 -8.22 13.80
CA GLU A 215 -7.20 -8.54 15.18
C GLU A 215 -6.82 -7.43 16.17
N ARG A 216 -5.66 -6.78 15.97
CA ARG A 216 -5.24 -5.64 16.78
C ARG A 216 -6.11 -4.40 16.59
N LEU A 217 -6.76 -4.27 15.43
CA LEU A 217 -7.56 -3.11 15.06
C LEU A 217 -9.06 -3.31 15.31
N SER A 218 -9.51 -4.53 15.55
CA SER A 218 -10.90 -4.86 15.89
C SER A 218 -11.18 -4.65 17.38
#